data_f31419f1155554ea35bbe19d1e932b38
#
_entry.id   f31419f1155554ea35bbe19d1e932b38
#
_cell.length_a   1.000
_cell.length_b   1.000
_cell.length_c   1.000
_cell.angle_alpha   90.00
_cell.angle_beta   90.00
_cell.angle_gamma   90.00
#
_symmetry.space_group_name_H-M   'P 1'
#
loop_
_entity.id
_entity.type
_entity.pdbx_description
1 polymer ?
#
loop_
_entity_poly.entity_id
_entity_poly.type
_entity_poly.pdbx_seq_one_letter_code
_entity_poly.pdbx_strand_id
1 'polypeptide(L)'
;MERFRQYLKGDISLWGVILFFALLSFLPVYSSSSNLVYLERTGISTWGYLLRHLVLMSVGVLIIYLIHIFPYRYFRPLARLGLLVAWVLLFFALLKGSTIEGANASRWIYLFGVISFQPSAFAMIILLMYVASYLAEIYGQRVSFADSILPLWVPVGITVGLVTLPNFSTGAIMYTMVLMLLFIGRYPIRHMLLSFFFTILLAGLFFLFIKAFPDAFPHRADTWKSRIETFFSKDKEENYQSERAKMAIVSGGFWGKGAGKSVMKNLLPQGSSDFIFAIVVEEYGLWGGVSLILLFIIMLVRFVVISLKATSIFGKLLVLGVGIPIVFQGFINMGVSVGLLPVTGQNLPFFTTGGTSIWMTCIALGIVLSVSAKTEVSGQ
;
A
#
# COMPACT_ATOMS: atom_id res chain seq x y z
N MET A 1 -16.49 -1.64 -30.12
CA MET A 1 -15.60 -2.34 -29.16
C MET A 1 -14.19 -2.53 -29.71
N GLU A 2 -13.97 -2.85 -30.98
CA GLU A 2 -12.64 -3.07 -31.57
C GLU A 2 -11.71 -1.84 -31.55
N ARG A 3 -12.25 -0.64 -31.80
CA ARG A 3 -11.43 0.59 -31.69
C ARG A 3 -10.91 0.88 -30.28
N PHE A 4 -11.65 0.54 -29.23
CA PHE A 4 -11.20 0.67 -27.85
C PHE A 4 -10.07 -0.32 -27.51
N ARG A 5 -10.11 -1.54 -28.06
CA ARG A 5 -9.03 -2.54 -27.89
C ARG A 5 -7.70 -2.13 -28.49
N GLN A 6 -7.68 -1.27 -29.51
CA GLN A 6 -6.44 -0.78 -30.11
C GLN A 6 -5.67 0.16 -29.17
N TYR A 7 -6.38 0.92 -28.33
CA TYR A 7 -5.79 1.90 -27.41
C TYR A 7 -5.58 1.35 -26.00
N LEU A 8 -6.51 0.53 -25.50
CA LEU A 8 -6.45 -0.10 -24.18
C LEU A 8 -6.01 -1.57 -24.33
N LYS A 9 -4.69 -1.76 -24.46
CA LYS A 9 -4.09 -3.11 -24.52
C LYS A 9 -4.11 -3.74 -23.14
N GLY A 10 -4.23 -5.09 -23.09
CA GLY A 10 -4.19 -5.87 -21.86
C GLY A 10 -5.57 -6.24 -21.34
N ASP A 11 -5.63 -6.73 -20.11
CA ASP A 11 -6.80 -7.33 -19.52
C ASP A 11 -7.97 -6.33 -19.34
N ILE A 12 -8.99 -6.43 -20.18
CA ILE A 12 -10.17 -5.56 -20.15
C ILE A 12 -10.91 -5.65 -18.81
N SER A 13 -10.94 -6.84 -18.19
CA SER A 13 -11.61 -6.99 -16.89
C SER A 13 -10.90 -6.20 -15.81
N LEU A 14 -9.55 -6.17 -15.84
CA LEU A 14 -8.78 -5.36 -14.90
C LEU A 14 -9.01 -3.85 -15.16
N TRP A 15 -9.08 -3.40 -16.41
CA TRP A 15 -9.46 -2.03 -16.75
C TRP A 15 -10.84 -1.66 -16.20
N GLY A 16 -11.81 -2.59 -16.31
CA GLY A 16 -13.15 -2.41 -15.74
C GLY A 16 -13.14 -2.28 -14.21
N VAL A 17 -12.37 -3.12 -13.53
CA VAL A 17 -12.21 -3.04 -12.06
C VAL A 17 -11.56 -1.73 -11.65
N ILE A 18 -10.52 -1.28 -12.34
CA ILE A 18 -9.84 0.00 -12.06
C ILE A 18 -10.82 1.17 -12.22
N LEU A 19 -11.58 1.20 -13.32
CA LEU A 19 -12.57 2.24 -13.57
C LEU A 19 -13.65 2.25 -12.47
N PHE A 20 -14.10 1.08 -12.06
CA PHE A 20 -15.12 0.95 -11.02
C PHE A 20 -14.59 1.43 -9.66
N PHE A 21 -13.36 1.08 -9.28
CA PHE A 21 -12.72 1.64 -8.09
C PHE A 21 -12.58 3.16 -8.17
N ALA A 22 -12.14 3.67 -9.33
CA ALA A 22 -12.01 5.11 -9.54
C ALA A 22 -13.34 5.83 -9.32
N LEU A 23 -14.43 5.34 -9.92
CA LEU A 23 -15.76 5.93 -9.77
C LEU A 23 -16.30 5.83 -8.35
N LEU A 24 -16.18 4.65 -7.73
CA LEU A 24 -16.65 4.46 -6.35
C LEU A 24 -15.90 5.32 -5.34
N SER A 25 -14.62 5.64 -5.59
CA SER A 25 -13.80 6.41 -4.65
C SER A 25 -14.32 7.83 -4.42
N PHE A 26 -15.05 8.41 -5.37
CA PHE A 26 -15.57 9.77 -5.25
C PHE A 26 -16.57 9.93 -4.10
N LEU A 27 -17.39 8.92 -3.85
CA LEU A 27 -18.45 8.98 -2.85
C LEU A 27 -17.89 9.07 -1.41
N PRO A 28 -17.03 8.15 -0.95
CA PRO A 28 -16.44 8.22 0.39
C PRO A 28 -15.50 9.42 0.55
N VAL A 29 -14.78 9.82 -0.52
CA VAL A 29 -13.91 11.00 -0.47
C VAL A 29 -14.73 12.27 -0.30
N TYR A 30 -15.87 12.40 -0.99
CA TYR A 30 -16.78 13.52 -0.78
C TYR A 30 -17.29 13.57 0.66
N SER A 31 -17.73 12.44 1.18
CA SER A 31 -18.27 12.37 2.54
C SER A 31 -17.19 12.69 3.60
N SER A 32 -16.02 12.09 3.50
CA SER A 32 -14.93 12.30 4.46
C SER A 32 -14.32 13.71 4.38
N SER A 33 -14.31 14.32 3.19
CA SER A 33 -13.76 15.67 3.02
C SER A 33 -14.60 16.76 3.70
N SER A 34 -15.89 16.52 3.94
CA SER A 34 -16.72 17.46 4.71
C SER A 34 -16.22 17.66 6.15
N ASN A 35 -15.60 16.64 6.73
CA ASN A 35 -14.97 16.73 8.05
C ASN A 35 -13.63 17.49 7.99
N LEU A 36 -12.82 17.28 6.95
CA LEU A 36 -11.54 17.97 6.78
C LEU A 36 -11.73 19.49 6.67
N VAL A 37 -12.77 19.93 5.97
CA VAL A 37 -13.14 21.37 5.90
C VAL A 37 -13.39 21.95 7.30
N TYR A 38 -14.01 21.18 8.19
CA TYR A 38 -14.35 21.63 9.53
C TYR A 38 -13.14 21.66 10.48
N LEU A 39 -12.26 20.66 10.39
CA LEU A 39 -11.10 20.49 11.28
C LEU A 39 -9.91 21.36 10.88
N GLU A 40 -9.58 21.41 9.59
CA GLU A 40 -8.32 22.00 9.13
C GLU A 40 -8.38 23.54 8.97
N ARG A 41 -9.55 24.17 9.02
CA ARG A 41 -9.74 25.62 8.77
C ARG A 41 -9.01 26.14 7.52
N THR A 42 -8.74 25.27 6.54
CA THR A 42 -7.92 25.57 5.36
C THR A 42 -8.62 26.50 4.36
N GLY A 43 -9.89 26.83 4.58
CA GLY A 43 -10.70 27.61 3.63
C GLY A 43 -11.05 26.87 2.34
N ILE A 44 -10.61 25.63 2.18
CA ILE A 44 -10.92 24.79 1.00
C ILE A 44 -12.32 24.20 1.20
N SER A 45 -13.22 24.43 0.24
CA SER A 45 -14.56 23.86 0.28
C SER A 45 -14.54 22.34 0.02
N THR A 46 -15.60 21.62 0.40
CA THR A 46 -15.78 20.18 0.08
C THR A 46 -15.65 19.92 -1.43
N TRP A 47 -16.11 20.85 -2.27
CA TRP A 47 -15.93 20.80 -3.72
C TRP A 47 -14.47 20.91 -4.14
N GLY A 48 -13.66 21.70 -3.44
CA GLY A 48 -12.22 21.81 -3.67
C GLY A 48 -11.49 20.48 -3.43
N TYR A 49 -11.83 19.75 -2.36
CA TYR A 49 -11.28 18.42 -2.11
C TYR A 49 -11.70 17.40 -3.18
N LEU A 50 -12.96 17.47 -3.62
CA LEU A 50 -13.47 16.61 -4.69
C LEU A 50 -12.77 16.88 -6.03
N LEU A 51 -12.58 18.15 -6.38
CA LEU A 51 -11.83 18.57 -7.57
C LEU A 51 -10.37 18.10 -7.49
N ARG A 52 -9.72 18.25 -6.33
CA ARG A 52 -8.37 17.73 -6.08
C ARG A 52 -8.32 16.22 -6.31
N HIS A 53 -9.30 15.46 -5.80
CA HIS A 53 -9.37 14.01 -6.00
C HIS A 53 -9.57 13.66 -7.48
N LEU A 54 -10.43 14.39 -8.20
CA LEU A 54 -10.63 14.22 -9.64
C LEU A 54 -9.33 14.41 -10.41
N VAL A 55 -8.58 15.48 -10.11
CA VAL A 55 -7.27 15.74 -10.74
C VAL A 55 -6.29 14.62 -10.44
N LEU A 56 -6.18 14.20 -9.17
CA LEU A 56 -5.28 13.12 -8.77
C LEU A 56 -5.62 11.80 -9.46
N MET A 57 -6.90 11.46 -9.58
CA MET A 57 -7.37 10.26 -10.28
C MET A 57 -7.15 10.36 -11.79
N SER A 58 -7.39 11.51 -12.40
CA SER A 58 -7.13 11.74 -13.83
C SER A 58 -5.65 11.58 -14.16
N VAL A 59 -4.77 12.17 -13.35
CA VAL A 59 -3.32 11.95 -13.45
C VAL A 59 -2.97 10.48 -13.22
N GLY A 60 -3.60 9.81 -12.25
CA GLY A 60 -3.42 8.39 -11.99
C GLY A 60 -3.78 7.51 -13.20
N VAL A 61 -4.92 7.76 -13.84
CA VAL A 61 -5.34 7.06 -15.07
C VAL A 61 -4.35 7.32 -16.21
N LEU A 62 -3.86 8.55 -16.35
CA LEU A 62 -2.81 8.89 -17.33
C LEU A 62 -1.52 8.11 -17.05
N ILE A 63 -1.11 8.00 -15.78
CA ILE A 63 0.06 7.19 -15.37
C ILE A 63 -0.15 5.72 -15.76
N ILE A 64 -1.31 5.13 -15.46
CA ILE A 64 -1.63 3.75 -15.88
C ILE A 64 -1.49 3.63 -17.40
N TYR A 65 -2.08 4.57 -18.14
CA TYR A 65 -2.06 4.57 -19.61
C TYR A 65 -0.64 4.68 -20.18
N LEU A 66 0.21 5.52 -19.62
CA LEU A 66 1.61 5.63 -20.07
C LEU A 66 2.42 4.39 -19.75
N ILE A 67 2.24 3.81 -18.56
CA ILE A 67 3.01 2.66 -18.11
C ILE A 67 2.58 1.37 -18.83
N HIS A 68 1.28 1.18 -19.13
CA HIS A 68 0.81 -0.05 -19.78
C HIS A 68 1.34 -0.22 -21.21
N ILE A 69 1.68 0.87 -21.90
CA ILE A 69 2.28 0.85 -23.23
C ILE A 69 3.75 0.43 -23.15
N PHE A 70 4.41 0.73 -22.03
CA PHE A 70 5.83 0.48 -21.84
C PHE A 70 6.11 -1.03 -21.71
N PRO A 71 7.05 -1.63 -22.48
CA PRO A 71 7.31 -3.06 -22.42
C PRO A 71 7.86 -3.48 -21.05
N TYR A 72 7.19 -4.42 -20.35
CA TYR A 72 7.53 -4.84 -19.00
C TYR A 72 8.97 -5.35 -18.82
N ARG A 73 9.64 -5.81 -19.87
CA ARG A 73 11.05 -6.24 -19.82
C ARG A 73 12.00 -5.15 -19.33
N TYR A 74 11.69 -3.89 -19.56
CA TYR A 74 12.51 -2.76 -19.11
C TYR A 74 12.36 -2.48 -17.62
N PHE A 75 11.34 -2.99 -16.96
CA PHE A 75 11.22 -2.85 -15.51
C PHE A 75 12.30 -3.63 -14.76
N ARG A 76 12.93 -4.63 -15.40
CA ARG A 76 14.03 -5.39 -14.80
C ARG A 76 15.27 -4.54 -14.53
N PRO A 77 15.88 -3.86 -15.51
CA PRO A 77 16.99 -2.93 -15.25
C PRO A 77 16.54 -1.70 -14.45
N LEU A 78 15.31 -1.22 -14.68
CA LEU A 78 14.76 -0.08 -13.95
C LEU A 78 14.62 -0.35 -12.44
N ALA A 79 14.32 -1.58 -12.04
CA ALA A 79 14.25 -1.96 -10.62
C ALA A 79 15.60 -1.82 -9.91
N ARG A 80 16.71 -2.17 -10.56
CA ARG A 80 18.07 -2.03 -10.01
C ARG A 80 18.44 -0.56 -9.78
N LEU A 81 18.22 0.28 -10.80
CA LEU A 81 18.46 1.71 -10.69
C LEU A 81 17.49 2.37 -9.70
N GLY A 82 16.22 2.00 -9.78
CA GLY A 82 15.17 2.52 -8.90
C GLY A 82 15.44 2.22 -7.43
N LEU A 83 16.11 1.10 -7.11
CA LEU A 83 16.47 0.75 -5.75
C LEU A 83 17.45 1.75 -5.14
N LEU A 84 18.46 2.17 -5.91
CA LEU A 84 19.41 3.21 -5.48
C LEU A 84 18.69 4.54 -5.25
N VAL A 85 17.80 4.93 -6.16
CA VAL A 85 16.98 6.15 -6.01
C VAL A 85 16.09 6.04 -4.77
N ALA A 86 15.46 4.87 -4.54
CA ALA A 86 14.63 4.64 -3.37
C ALA A 86 15.42 4.81 -2.06
N TRP A 87 16.66 4.29 -1.98
CA TRP A 87 17.52 4.46 -0.80
C TRP A 87 17.87 5.92 -0.54
N VAL A 88 18.23 6.66 -1.59
CA VAL A 88 18.53 8.10 -1.46
C VAL A 88 17.29 8.85 -0.97
N LEU A 89 16.10 8.58 -1.53
CA LEU A 89 14.87 9.23 -1.10
C LEU A 89 14.47 8.86 0.32
N LEU A 90 14.61 7.59 0.71
CA LEU A 90 14.34 7.13 2.08
C LEU A 90 15.28 7.78 3.08
N PHE A 91 16.58 7.83 2.77
CA PHE A 91 17.58 8.48 3.61
C PHE A 91 17.31 9.98 3.74
N PHE A 92 16.99 10.65 2.63
CA PHE A 92 16.63 12.07 2.66
C PHE A 92 15.36 12.32 3.50
N ALA A 93 14.35 11.45 3.40
CA ALA A 93 13.14 11.54 4.23
C ALA A 93 13.43 11.35 5.72
N LEU A 94 14.40 10.51 6.09
CA LEU A 94 14.83 10.33 7.48
C LEU A 94 15.50 11.59 8.04
N LEU A 95 16.29 12.30 7.22
CA LEU A 95 17.05 13.48 7.64
C LEU A 95 16.21 14.76 7.63
N LYS A 96 15.40 14.97 6.59
CA LYS A 96 14.72 16.25 6.31
C LYS A 96 13.20 16.07 6.07
N GLY A 97 12.64 14.89 6.27
CA GLY A 97 11.23 14.66 6.06
C GLY A 97 10.37 15.47 7.02
N SER A 98 9.17 15.81 6.58
CA SER A 98 8.15 16.49 7.38
C SER A 98 7.13 15.50 7.95
N THR A 99 6.54 15.91 9.06
CA THR A 99 5.39 15.21 9.66
C THR A 99 4.10 15.82 9.13
N ILE A 100 3.13 14.99 8.76
CA ILE A 100 1.77 15.41 8.42
C ILE A 100 0.84 14.91 9.51
N GLU A 101 -0.13 15.73 9.91
CA GLU A 101 -1.22 15.37 10.81
C GLU A 101 -0.79 14.85 12.20
N GLY A 102 0.19 15.50 12.83
CA GLY A 102 0.60 15.15 14.20
C GLY A 102 1.36 13.81 14.30
N ALA A 103 1.74 13.21 13.19
CA ALA A 103 2.59 12.01 13.18
C ALA A 103 4.01 12.37 13.66
N ASN A 104 4.48 11.74 14.74
CA ASN A 104 5.81 11.98 15.36
C ASN A 104 7.00 11.51 14.51
N ALA A 105 6.84 11.29 13.20
CA ALA A 105 7.89 10.76 12.34
C ALA A 105 7.90 11.42 10.96
N SER A 106 9.08 11.84 10.54
CA SER A 106 9.35 12.37 9.19
C SER A 106 9.18 11.28 8.14
N ARG A 107 8.08 11.27 7.40
CA ARG A 107 7.76 10.22 6.41
C ARG A 107 7.53 10.77 5.02
N TRP A 108 7.34 12.09 4.93
CA TRP A 108 6.88 12.76 3.73
C TRP A 108 7.93 13.75 3.23
N ILE A 109 8.10 13.80 1.93
CA ILE A 109 8.88 14.83 1.26
C ILE A 109 7.90 15.73 0.52
N TYR A 110 7.94 17.02 0.77
CA TYR A 110 7.18 17.99 -0.02
C TYR A 110 7.95 18.34 -1.27
N LEU A 111 7.42 17.92 -2.42
CA LEU A 111 7.92 18.32 -3.72
C LEU A 111 7.28 19.65 -4.09
N PHE A 112 8.11 20.66 -4.37
CA PHE A 112 7.68 22.03 -4.71
C PHE A 112 6.70 22.67 -3.71
N GLY A 113 6.69 22.21 -2.45
CA GLY A 113 5.81 22.74 -1.41
C GLY A 113 4.31 22.38 -1.53
N VAL A 114 3.91 21.67 -2.58
CA VAL A 114 2.49 21.39 -2.89
C VAL A 114 2.16 19.91 -2.85
N ILE A 115 3.06 19.05 -3.31
CA ILE A 115 2.81 17.61 -3.43
C ILE A 115 3.56 16.87 -2.35
N SER A 116 2.83 16.23 -1.44
CA SER A 116 3.43 15.32 -0.44
C SER A 116 3.77 13.97 -1.10
N PHE A 117 5.03 13.59 -1.08
CA PHE A 117 5.55 12.33 -1.61
C PHE A 117 5.99 11.42 -0.47
N GLN A 118 5.52 10.16 -0.49
CA GLN A 118 5.89 9.14 0.49
C GLN A 118 6.91 8.16 -0.11
N PRO A 119 8.21 8.27 0.19
CA PRO A 119 9.25 7.43 -0.40
C PRO A 119 9.07 5.94 -0.13
N SER A 120 8.48 5.55 1.00
CA SER A 120 8.27 4.14 1.34
C SER A 120 7.29 3.43 0.40
N ALA A 121 6.28 4.13 -0.15
CA ALA A 121 5.36 3.55 -1.12
C ALA A 121 6.07 3.28 -2.46
N PHE A 122 6.93 4.20 -2.90
CA PHE A 122 7.79 4.00 -4.07
C PHE A 122 8.80 2.85 -3.84
N ALA A 123 9.47 2.84 -2.69
CA ALA A 123 10.45 1.82 -2.34
C ALA A 123 9.83 0.41 -2.32
N MET A 124 8.57 0.26 -1.87
CA MET A 124 7.87 -1.02 -1.87
C MET A 124 7.74 -1.58 -3.29
N ILE A 125 7.26 -0.77 -4.25
CA ILE A 125 7.08 -1.21 -5.63
C ILE A 125 8.44 -1.60 -6.24
N ILE A 126 9.45 -0.76 -6.09
CA ILE A 126 10.79 -0.98 -6.63
C ILE A 126 11.44 -2.21 -6.02
N LEU A 127 11.35 -2.39 -4.70
CA LEU A 127 11.89 -3.57 -4.02
C LEU A 127 11.25 -4.86 -4.53
N LEU A 128 9.92 -4.89 -4.68
CA LEU A 128 9.22 -6.07 -5.15
C LEU A 128 9.50 -6.37 -6.63
N MET A 129 9.67 -5.33 -7.46
CA MET A 129 10.18 -5.49 -8.83
C MET A 129 11.59 -6.07 -8.85
N TYR A 130 12.46 -5.61 -7.96
CA TYR A 130 13.83 -6.11 -7.82
C TYR A 130 13.85 -7.58 -7.38
N VAL A 131 13.07 -7.93 -6.35
CA VAL A 131 12.93 -9.32 -5.87
C VAL A 131 12.37 -10.23 -6.97
N ALA A 132 11.37 -9.77 -7.73
CA ALA A 132 10.84 -10.51 -8.87
C ALA A 132 11.92 -10.73 -9.96
N SER A 133 12.78 -9.74 -10.20
CA SER A 133 13.91 -9.86 -11.13
C SER A 133 14.93 -10.89 -10.64
N TYR A 134 15.31 -10.83 -9.38
CA TYR A 134 16.24 -11.78 -8.76
C TYR A 134 15.69 -13.21 -8.81
N LEU A 135 14.45 -13.43 -8.41
CA LEU A 135 13.81 -14.74 -8.45
C LEU A 135 13.72 -15.31 -9.86
N ALA A 136 13.51 -14.46 -10.87
CA ALA A 136 13.51 -14.89 -12.27
C ALA A 136 14.90 -15.29 -12.77
N GLU A 137 15.98 -14.71 -12.22
CA GLU A 137 17.38 -15.09 -12.54
C GLU A 137 17.74 -16.45 -11.95
N ILE A 138 17.35 -16.72 -10.71
CA ILE A 138 17.69 -17.97 -10.03
C ILE A 138 16.69 -19.11 -10.27
N TYR A 139 15.67 -18.89 -11.09
CA TYR A 139 14.60 -19.86 -11.29
C TYR A 139 15.12 -21.21 -11.78
N GLY A 140 14.81 -22.28 -11.03
CA GLY A 140 15.27 -23.64 -11.34
C GLY A 140 16.72 -23.94 -10.91
N GLN A 141 17.42 -23.00 -10.30
CA GLN A 141 18.78 -23.20 -9.78
C GLN A 141 18.75 -23.56 -8.29
N ARG A 142 19.73 -24.33 -7.85
CA ARG A 142 19.97 -24.53 -6.42
C ARG A 142 20.85 -23.39 -5.90
N VAL A 143 20.27 -22.51 -5.11
CA VAL A 143 20.98 -21.35 -4.57
C VAL A 143 21.28 -21.58 -3.11
N SER A 144 22.52 -21.35 -2.69
CA SER A 144 22.91 -21.34 -1.28
C SER A 144 22.40 -20.09 -0.59
N PHE A 145 22.18 -20.15 0.74
CA PHE A 145 21.84 -18.94 1.50
C PHE A 145 22.93 -17.88 1.39
N ALA A 146 24.21 -18.28 1.48
CA ALA A 146 25.35 -17.37 1.38
C ALA A 146 25.37 -16.60 0.04
N ASP A 147 25.07 -17.29 -1.08
CA ASP A 147 25.03 -16.65 -2.40
C ASP A 147 23.86 -15.66 -2.54
N SER A 148 22.82 -15.82 -1.71
CA SER A 148 21.65 -14.93 -1.69
C SER A 148 21.84 -13.71 -0.80
N ILE A 149 22.81 -13.70 0.11
CA ILE A 149 22.97 -12.61 1.08
C ILE A 149 23.17 -11.28 0.36
N LEU A 150 24.16 -11.21 -0.49
CA LEU A 150 24.53 -9.95 -1.16
C LEU A 150 23.47 -9.49 -2.18
N PRO A 151 22.99 -10.34 -3.10
CA PRO A 151 22.05 -9.90 -4.15
C PRO A 151 20.59 -9.81 -3.69
N LEU A 152 20.19 -10.45 -2.61
CA LEU A 152 18.78 -10.42 -2.15
C LEU A 152 18.65 -9.79 -0.75
N TRP A 153 19.29 -10.38 0.26
CA TRP A 153 19.01 -10.02 1.65
C TRP A 153 19.58 -8.67 2.06
N VAL A 154 20.73 -8.25 1.49
CA VAL A 154 21.30 -6.91 1.74
C VAL A 154 20.37 -5.81 1.17
N PRO A 155 19.93 -5.83 -0.10
CA PRO A 155 18.97 -4.86 -0.61
C PRO A 155 17.63 -4.86 0.15
N VAL A 156 17.10 -6.03 0.50
CA VAL A 156 15.87 -6.15 1.30
C VAL A 156 16.10 -5.56 2.69
N GLY A 157 17.18 -5.91 3.38
CA GLY A 157 17.50 -5.44 4.72
C GLY A 157 17.68 -3.92 4.79
N ILE A 158 18.41 -3.34 3.83
CA ILE A 158 18.60 -1.88 3.77
C ILE A 158 17.24 -1.19 3.55
N THR A 159 16.46 -1.65 2.57
CA THR A 159 15.18 -1.00 2.22
C THR A 159 14.18 -1.12 3.36
N VAL A 160 13.98 -2.34 3.89
CA VAL A 160 13.07 -2.58 5.01
C VAL A 160 13.54 -1.85 6.26
N GLY A 161 14.85 -1.85 6.56
CA GLY A 161 15.42 -1.14 7.70
C GLY A 161 15.15 0.36 7.63
N LEU A 162 15.44 1.02 6.50
CA LEU A 162 15.18 2.44 6.29
C LEU A 162 13.69 2.80 6.41
N VAL A 163 12.79 1.91 6.00
CA VAL A 163 11.33 2.11 6.13
C VAL A 163 10.84 1.84 7.56
N THR A 164 11.42 0.86 8.24
CA THR A 164 11.02 0.47 9.61
C THR A 164 11.34 1.57 10.62
N LEU A 165 12.46 2.27 10.46
CA LEU A 165 12.86 3.34 11.36
C LEU A 165 11.76 4.41 11.54
N PRO A 166 11.17 5.00 10.50
CA PRO A 166 10.05 5.93 10.62
C PRO A 166 8.68 5.25 10.80
N ASN A 167 8.50 4.02 10.34
CA ASN A 167 7.21 3.32 10.39
C ASN A 167 7.37 1.81 10.44
N PHE A 168 7.35 1.28 11.66
CA PHE A 168 7.48 -0.16 11.90
C PHE A 168 6.43 -0.98 11.14
N SER A 169 5.16 -0.56 11.17
CA SER A 169 4.07 -1.29 10.51
C SER A 169 4.28 -1.39 8.99
N THR A 170 4.70 -0.30 8.34
CA THR A 170 4.98 -0.31 6.90
C THR A 170 6.18 -1.20 6.56
N GLY A 171 7.24 -1.16 7.39
CA GLY A 171 8.40 -2.04 7.23
C GLY A 171 8.04 -3.52 7.39
N ALA A 172 7.23 -3.85 8.40
CA ALA A 172 6.75 -5.22 8.63
C ALA A 172 5.89 -5.73 7.45
N ILE A 173 4.98 -4.89 6.94
CA ILE A 173 4.17 -5.21 5.76
C ILE A 173 5.07 -5.42 4.54
N MET A 174 6.02 -4.53 4.30
CA MET A 174 6.98 -4.64 3.19
C MET A 174 7.77 -5.95 3.26
N TYR A 175 8.29 -6.30 4.42
CA TYR A 175 8.99 -7.57 4.64
C TYR A 175 8.10 -8.78 4.41
N THR A 176 6.86 -8.74 4.90
CA THR A 176 5.86 -9.79 4.66
C THR A 176 5.58 -9.96 3.17
N MET A 177 5.46 -8.87 2.41
CA MET A 177 5.26 -8.93 0.95
C MET A 177 6.48 -9.54 0.24
N VAL A 178 7.70 -9.22 0.69
CA VAL A 178 8.91 -9.86 0.17
C VAL A 178 8.90 -11.37 0.45
N LEU A 179 8.61 -11.80 1.68
CA LEU A 179 8.52 -13.23 2.02
C LEU A 179 7.44 -13.94 1.20
N MET A 180 6.29 -13.30 1.00
CA MET A 180 5.21 -13.85 0.19
C MET A 180 5.63 -14.03 -1.28
N LEU A 181 6.33 -13.05 -1.85
CA LEU A 181 6.85 -13.14 -3.21
C LEU A 181 7.95 -14.19 -3.35
N LEU A 182 8.84 -14.33 -2.34
CA LEU A 182 9.85 -15.39 -2.26
C LEU A 182 9.21 -16.78 -2.23
N PHE A 183 8.13 -16.94 -1.44
CA PHE A 183 7.38 -18.19 -1.37
C PHE A 183 6.75 -18.54 -2.73
N ILE A 184 6.08 -17.60 -3.37
CA ILE A 184 5.48 -17.75 -4.70
C ILE A 184 6.56 -18.07 -5.75
N GLY A 185 7.72 -17.43 -5.66
CA GLY A 185 8.87 -17.63 -6.54
C GLY A 185 9.66 -18.91 -6.28
N ARG A 186 9.17 -19.78 -5.38
CA ARG A 186 9.79 -21.07 -5.01
C ARG A 186 11.21 -20.92 -4.46
N TYR A 187 11.48 -19.81 -3.77
CA TYR A 187 12.74 -19.69 -3.01
C TYR A 187 12.76 -20.70 -1.86
N PRO A 188 13.93 -21.27 -1.50
CA PRO A 188 13.99 -22.33 -0.48
C PRO A 188 13.44 -21.88 0.87
N ILE A 189 12.43 -22.59 1.39
CA ILE A 189 11.74 -22.25 2.65
C ILE A 189 12.72 -22.21 3.83
N ARG A 190 13.73 -23.08 3.84
CA ARG A 190 14.77 -23.07 4.88
C ARG A 190 15.49 -21.72 4.96
N HIS A 191 15.79 -21.11 3.83
CA HIS A 191 16.45 -19.80 3.76
C HIS A 191 15.50 -18.67 4.19
N MET A 192 14.22 -18.80 3.89
CA MET A 192 13.19 -17.85 4.34
C MET A 192 13.05 -17.92 5.87
N LEU A 193 12.97 -19.12 6.46
CA LEU A 193 12.91 -19.29 7.90
C LEU A 193 14.16 -18.76 8.61
N LEU A 194 15.32 -19.00 8.01
CA LEU A 194 16.59 -18.46 8.53
C LEU A 194 16.61 -16.93 8.51
N SER A 195 16.18 -16.31 7.41
CA SER A 195 16.09 -14.84 7.34
C SER A 195 15.07 -14.29 8.33
N PHE A 196 13.94 -14.96 8.50
CA PHE A 196 12.91 -14.56 9.47
C PHE A 196 13.44 -14.62 10.91
N PHE A 197 14.17 -15.68 11.24
CA PHE A 197 14.84 -15.81 12.53
C PHE A 197 15.85 -14.68 12.77
N PHE A 198 16.72 -14.40 11.78
CA PHE A 198 17.66 -13.29 11.89
C PHE A 198 16.97 -11.93 12.01
N THR A 199 15.85 -11.72 11.31
CA THR A 199 15.08 -10.48 11.42
C THR A 199 14.51 -10.32 12.83
N ILE A 200 13.94 -11.36 13.42
CA ILE A 200 13.44 -11.34 14.81
C ILE A 200 14.59 -11.09 15.79
N LEU A 201 15.73 -11.78 15.61
CA LEU A 201 16.90 -11.59 16.44
C LEU A 201 17.40 -10.15 16.40
N LEU A 202 17.55 -9.57 15.20
CA LEU A 202 17.97 -8.19 15.01
C LEU A 202 16.98 -7.19 15.62
N ALA A 203 15.67 -7.44 15.43
CA ALA A 203 14.61 -6.61 16.03
C ALA A 203 14.66 -6.69 17.56
N GLY A 204 14.88 -7.87 18.13
CA GLY A 204 15.04 -8.07 19.57
C GLY A 204 16.29 -7.37 20.13
N LEU A 205 17.42 -7.50 19.44
CA LEU A 205 18.68 -6.81 19.81
C LEU A 205 18.51 -5.30 19.72
N PHE A 206 17.84 -4.80 18.68
CA PHE A 206 17.54 -3.39 18.51
C PHE A 206 16.63 -2.86 19.62
N PHE A 207 15.62 -3.64 20.02
CA PHE A 207 14.75 -3.30 21.16
C PHE A 207 15.54 -3.25 22.48
N LEU A 208 16.42 -4.23 22.71
CA LEU A 208 17.31 -4.24 23.89
C LEU A 208 18.26 -3.05 23.89
N PHE A 209 18.80 -2.69 22.72
CA PHE A 209 19.66 -1.51 22.56
C PHE A 209 18.93 -0.20 22.90
N ILE A 210 17.71 -0.03 22.41
CA ILE A 210 16.86 1.14 22.75
C ILE A 210 16.59 1.18 24.26
N LYS A 211 16.31 0.05 24.89
CA LYS A 211 16.08 -0.03 26.34
C LYS A 211 17.34 0.31 27.16
N ALA A 212 18.51 -0.08 26.64
CA ALA A 212 19.80 0.21 27.29
C ALA A 212 20.24 1.68 27.12
N PHE A 213 19.87 2.31 26.00
CA PHE A 213 20.26 3.69 25.65
C PHE A 213 19.03 4.53 25.28
N PRO A 214 18.14 4.86 26.23
CA PRO A 214 16.90 5.59 25.95
C PRO A 214 17.11 6.97 25.35
N ASP A 215 18.20 7.65 25.70
CA ASP A 215 18.55 9.00 25.22
C ASP A 215 18.97 9.03 23.73
N ALA A 216 19.37 7.90 23.17
CA ALA A 216 19.75 7.82 21.76
C ALA A 216 18.55 7.91 20.80
N PHE A 217 17.31 7.58 21.28
CA PHE A 217 16.09 7.56 20.48
C PHE A 217 14.87 8.08 21.27
N PRO A 218 14.87 9.36 21.69
CA PRO A 218 14.01 9.88 22.75
C PRO A 218 12.50 9.88 22.48
N HIS A 219 11.97 9.57 21.34
CA HIS A 219 10.51 9.64 21.09
C HIS A 219 9.93 8.44 20.36
N ARG A 220 10.73 7.49 19.92
CA ARG A 220 10.25 6.39 19.07
C ARG A 220 10.03 5.07 19.79
N ALA A 221 10.87 4.80 20.79
CA ALA A 221 10.72 3.63 21.64
C ALA A 221 9.36 3.67 22.36
N ASP A 222 8.98 4.83 22.88
CA ASP A 222 7.72 5.05 23.58
C ASP A 222 6.51 4.87 22.65
N THR A 223 6.61 5.34 21.41
CA THR A 223 5.54 5.14 20.42
C THR A 223 5.33 3.67 20.05
N TRP A 224 6.40 2.88 19.92
CA TRP A 224 6.29 1.46 19.60
C TRP A 224 5.82 0.64 20.79
N LYS A 225 6.35 0.96 21.98
CA LYS A 225 5.91 0.37 23.23
C LYS A 225 4.43 0.65 23.49
N SER A 226 4.03 1.90 23.37
CA SER A 226 2.62 2.33 23.51
C SER A 226 1.70 1.54 22.57
N ARG A 227 2.01 1.44 21.28
CA ARG A 227 1.19 0.70 20.30
C ARG A 227 1.05 -0.79 20.61
N ILE A 228 2.11 -1.45 21.10
CA ILE A 228 2.07 -2.85 21.50
C ILE A 228 1.28 -3.00 22.78
N GLU A 229 1.56 -2.16 23.78
CA GLU A 229 0.87 -2.18 25.07
C GLU A 229 -0.62 -1.86 24.90
N THR A 230 -0.98 -0.88 24.07
CA THR A 230 -2.37 -0.50 23.81
C THR A 230 -3.14 -1.59 23.08
N PHE A 231 -2.49 -2.33 22.17
CA PHE A 231 -3.15 -3.46 21.50
C PHE A 231 -3.49 -4.60 22.46
N PHE A 232 -2.61 -4.86 23.46
CA PHE A 232 -2.82 -5.89 24.46
C PHE A 232 -3.49 -5.41 25.73
N SER A 233 -3.32 -4.13 26.09
CA SER A 233 -4.04 -3.49 27.19
C SER A 233 -5.34 -2.88 26.66
N LYS A 234 -6.42 -2.98 27.43
CA LYS A 234 -7.70 -2.34 27.10
C LYS A 234 -7.68 -0.82 27.36
N ASP A 235 -6.56 -0.14 27.08
CA ASP A 235 -6.42 1.29 27.35
C ASP A 235 -7.22 2.17 26.39
N LYS A 236 -7.77 3.28 26.93
CA LYS A 236 -8.94 3.97 26.40
C LYS A 236 -8.74 4.84 25.16
N GLU A 237 -7.54 5.32 24.82
CA GLU A 237 -7.40 6.35 23.77
C GLU A 237 -7.20 5.80 22.35
N GLU A 238 -6.38 4.76 22.15
CA GLU A 238 -6.28 4.12 20.82
C GLU A 238 -7.47 3.17 20.56
N ASN A 239 -8.04 2.58 21.63
CA ASN A 239 -9.33 1.90 21.55
C ASN A 239 -10.45 2.84 21.11
N TYR A 240 -10.36 4.17 21.40
CA TYR A 240 -11.37 5.13 21.00
C TYR A 240 -11.61 5.16 19.49
N GLN A 241 -10.55 5.21 18.67
CA GLN A 241 -10.69 5.24 17.21
C GLN A 241 -11.26 3.91 16.67
N SER A 242 -10.75 2.78 17.16
CA SER A 242 -11.23 1.45 16.78
C SER A 242 -12.68 1.23 17.23
N GLU A 243 -13.04 1.67 18.43
CA GLU A 243 -14.42 1.59 18.92
C GLU A 243 -15.38 2.47 18.10
N ARG A 244 -14.97 3.70 17.75
CA ARG A 244 -15.77 4.57 16.87
C ARG A 244 -15.92 3.98 15.47
N ALA A 245 -14.88 3.34 14.91
CA ALA A 245 -14.99 2.64 13.66
C ALA A 245 -15.97 1.46 13.73
N LYS A 246 -15.94 0.67 14.80
CA LYS A 246 -16.92 -0.41 15.04
C LYS A 246 -18.33 0.14 15.19
N MET A 247 -18.50 1.24 15.93
CA MET A 247 -19.80 1.91 16.06
C MET A 247 -20.34 2.40 14.71
N ALA A 248 -19.46 2.94 13.85
CA ALA A 248 -19.82 3.32 12.48
C ALA A 248 -20.37 2.13 11.71
N ILE A 249 -19.62 1.00 11.70
CA ILE A 249 -20.02 -0.23 11.01
C ILE A 249 -21.37 -0.75 11.53
N VAL A 250 -21.53 -0.85 12.84
CA VAL A 250 -22.79 -1.32 13.44
C VAL A 250 -23.96 -0.39 13.11
N SER A 251 -23.72 0.93 13.14
CA SER A 251 -24.76 1.93 12.89
C SER A 251 -25.23 1.97 11.43
N GLY A 252 -24.39 1.46 10.48
CA GLY A 252 -24.75 1.34 9.06
C GLY A 252 -25.78 0.24 8.79
N GLY A 253 -25.80 -0.82 9.62
CA GLY A 253 -26.73 -1.94 9.42
C GLY A 253 -26.61 -2.57 8.03
N PHE A 254 -27.72 -3.11 7.50
CA PHE A 254 -27.72 -3.76 6.18
C PHE A 254 -27.74 -2.75 5.02
N TRP A 255 -28.48 -1.65 5.14
CA TRP A 255 -28.79 -0.72 4.05
C TRP A 255 -27.97 0.57 4.08
N GLY A 256 -27.31 0.87 5.21
CA GLY A 256 -26.59 2.12 5.39
C GLY A 256 -27.50 3.32 5.72
N LYS A 257 -26.87 4.40 6.13
CA LYS A 257 -27.56 5.68 6.45
C LYS A 257 -27.80 6.55 5.21
N GLY A 258 -27.19 6.19 4.09
CA GLY A 258 -27.17 6.96 2.85
C GLY A 258 -25.88 7.77 2.65
N ALA A 259 -25.58 8.07 1.39
CA ALA A 259 -24.38 8.77 0.99
C ALA A 259 -24.26 10.14 1.68
N GLY A 260 -23.09 10.44 2.25
CA GLY A 260 -22.81 11.70 2.94
C GLY A 260 -23.42 11.82 4.33
N LYS A 261 -24.19 10.83 4.81
CA LYS A 261 -24.89 10.87 6.09
C LYS A 261 -24.16 10.18 7.25
N SER A 262 -22.90 9.84 7.08
CA SER A 262 -22.08 9.31 8.19
C SER A 262 -21.99 10.34 9.31
N VAL A 263 -22.31 9.92 10.53
CA VAL A 263 -22.15 10.72 11.75
C VAL A 263 -20.72 10.54 12.30
N MET A 264 -20.20 9.33 12.20
CA MET A 264 -18.89 8.99 12.76
C MET A 264 -17.72 9.62 12.01
N LYS A 265 -17.90 10.08 10.76
CA LYS A 265 -16.85 10.82 10.02
C LYS A 265 -16.37 12.06 10.80
N ASN A 266 -17.23 12.70 11.59
CA ASN A 266 -16.90 13.89 12.39
C ASN A 266 -16.22 13.55 13.72
N LEU A 267 -16.29 12.29 14.14
CA LEU A 267 -15.77 11.79 15.41
C LEU A 267 -14.50 10.94 15.24
N LEU A 268 -14.14 10.60 13.99
CA LEU A 268 -12.94 9.83 13.65
C LEU A 268 -11.85 10.77 13.12
N PRO A 269 -10.79 11.08 13.90
CA PRO A 269 -9.72 12.00 13.48
C PRO A 269 -9.04 11.57 12.17
N GLN A 270 -8.90 10.27 11.91
CA GLN A 270 -8.30 9.69 10.69
C GLN A 270 -9.34 8.94 9.84
N GLY A 271 -10.62 9.36 9.91
CA GLY A 271 -11.70 8.74 9.15
C GLY A 271 -11.53 8.83 7.64
N SER A 272 -10.82 9.85 7.15
CA SER A 272 -10.52 10.05 5.71
C SER A 272 -9.36 9.20 5.18
N SER A 273 -8.62 8.49 6.05
CA SER A 273 -7.46 7.68 5.67
C SER A 273 -7.58 6.24 6.18
N ASP A 274 -7.35 6.05 7.48
CA ASP A 274 -7.17 4.72 8.06
C ASP A 274 -8.48 3.98 8.34
N PHE A 275 -9.59 4.72 8.51
CA PHE A 275 -10.90 4.17 8.84
C PHE A 275 -11.97 4.45 7.78
N ILE A 276 -11.56 4.75 6.55
CA ILE A 276 -12.51 5.07 5.47
C ILE A 276 -13.45 3.91 5.14
N PHE A 277 -13.01 2.66 5.34
CA PHE A 277 -13.88 1.48 5.21
C PHE A 277 -15.07 1.53 6.18
N ALA A 278 -14.85 1.96 7.43
CA ALA A 278 -15.94 2.10 8.41
C ALA A 278 -16.97 3.15 7.97
N ILE A 279 -16.52 4.25 7.36
CA ILE A 279 -17.41 5.28 6.79
C ILE A 279 -18.21 4.72 5.62
N VAL A 280 -17.56 3.94 4.74
CA VAL A 280 -18.27 3.28 3.63
C VAL A 280 -19.36 2.35 4.14
N VAL A 281 -19.07 1.55 5.18
CA VAL A 281 -20.07 0.65 5.75
C VAL A 281 -21.17 1.43 6.49
N GLU A 282 -20.85 2.54 7.17
CA GLU A 282 -21.89 3.38 7.80
C GLU A 282 -22.86 3.97 6.77
N GLU A 283 -22.35 4.42 5.62
CA GLU A 283 -23.16 5.07 4.59
C GLU A 283 -23.91 4.10 3.66
N TYR A 284 -23.26 3.00 3.27
CA TYR A 284 -23.79 2.05 2.27
C TYR A 284 -24.18 0.70 2.88
N GLY A 285 -24.08 0.55 4.20
CA GLY A 285 -24.42 -0.66 4.92
C GLY A 285 -23.47 -1.82 4.66
N LEU A 286 -23.92 -3.00 5.08
CA LEU A 286 -23.20 -4.25 4.83
C LEU A 286 -22.94 -4.49 3.34
N TRP A 287 -23.88 -4.11 2.47
CA TRP A 287 -23.73 -4.26 1.02
C TRP A 287 -22.55 -3.45 0.46
N GLY A 288 -22.32 -2.23 0.97
CA GLY A 288 -21.16 -1.42 0.60
C GLY A 288 -19.85 -2.08 1.00
N GLY A 289 -19.79 -2.59 2.24
CA GLY A 289 -18.59 -3.31 2.73
C GLY A 289 -18.31 -4.58 1.94
N VAL A 290 -19.32 -5.43 1.73
CA VAL A 290 -19.19 -6.69 0.97
C VAL A 290 -18.80 -6.40 -0.49
N SER A 291 -19.38 -5.39 -1.11
CA SER A 291 -19.02 -5.00 -2.49
C SER A 291 -17.56 -4.61 -2.60
N LEU A 292 -17.01 -3.86 -1.63
CA LEU A 292 -15.60 -3.52 -1.60
C LEU A 292 -14.70 -4.75 -1.44
N ILE A 293 -15.03 -5.65 -0.53
CA ILE A 293 -14.29 -6.91 -0.34
C ILE A 293 -14.28 -7.71 -1.64
N LEU A 294 -15.44 -7.87 -2.28
CA LEU A 294 -15.57 -8.60 -3.55
C LEU A 294 -14.73 -7.96 -4.67
N LEU A 295 -14.69 -6.63 -4.74
CA LEU A 295 -13.86 -5.93 -5.73
C LEU A 295 -12.37 -6.20 -5.54
N PHE A 296 -11.87 -6.19 -4.30
CA PHE A 296 -10.46 -6.55 -4.02
C PHE A 296 -10.19 -8.02 -4.33
N ILE A 297 -11.15 -8.93 -4.07
CA ILE A 297 -11.03 -10.35 -4.43
C ILE A 297 -11.00 -10.50 -5.96
N ILE A 298 -11.89 -9.84 -6.69
CA ILE A 298 -11.90 -9.85 -8.17
C ILE A 298 -10.56 -9.34 -8.70
N MET A 299 -10.03 -8.25 -8.14
CA MET A 299 -8.73 -7.71 -8.53
C MET A 299 -7.60 -8.71 -8.29
N LEU A 300 -7.59 -9.41 -7.13
CA LEU A 300 -6.62 -10.47 -6.83
C LEU A 300 -6.72 -11.62 -7.84
N VAL A 301 -7.92 -12.09 -8.14
CA VAL A 301 -8.15 -13.15 -9.14
C VAL A 301 -7.62 -12.71 -10.50
N ARG A 302 -7.85 -11.44 -10.91
CA ARG A 302 -7.30 -10.93 -12.16
C ARG A 302 -5.77 -10.92 -12.17
N PHE A 303 -5.11 -10.53 -11.07
CA PHE A 303 -3.65 -10.61 -10.96
C PHE A 303 -3.14 -12.05 -11.11
N VAL A 304 -3.78 -13.01 -10.48
CA VAL A 304 -3.43 -14.43 -10.62
C VAL A 304 -3.63 -14.90 -12.07
N VAL A 305 -4.76 -14.59 -12.69
CA VAL A 305 -5.03 -14.98 -14.10
C VAL A 305 -3.99 -14.36 -15.05
N ILE A 306 -3.65 -13.08 -14.90
CA ILE A 306 -2.65 -12.40 -15.72
C ILE A 306 -1.27 -13.04 -15.50
N SER A 307 -0.91 -13.32 -14.24
CA SER A 307 0.35 -14.00 -13.91
C SER A 307 0.46 -15.39 -14.56
N LEU A 308 -0.61 -16.19 -14.50
CA LEU A 308 -0.62 -17.53 -15.11
C LEU A 308 -0.47 -17.48 -16.64
N LYS A 309 -1.05 -16.46 -17.28
CA LYS A 309 -0.95 -16.26 -18.74
C LYS A 309 0.38 -15.66 -19.17
N ALA A 310 1.14 -15.01 -18.30
CA ALA A 310 2.40 -14.38 -18.64
C ALA A 310 3.41 -15.40 -19.17
N THR A 311 4.11 -15.05 -20.25
CA THR A 311 5.04 -15.96 -20.96
C THR A 311 6.38 -16.10 -20.23
N SER A 312 6.83 -15.07 -19.50
CA SER A 312 8.11 -15.08 -18.79
C SER A 312 7.94 -15.23 -17.29
N ILE A 313 8.89 -15.90 -16.63
CA ILE A 313 8.94 -16.03 -15.17
C ILE A 313 8.97 -14.66 -14.48
N PHE A 314 9.77 -13.73 -15.04
CA PHE A 314 9.81 -12.36 -14.54
C PHE A 314 8.44 -11.69 -14.62
N GLY A 315 7.72 -11.81 -15.74
CA GLY A 315 6.37 -11.27 -15.88
C GLY A 315 5.38 -11.86 -14.87
N LYS A 316 5.43 -13.18 -14.64
CA LYS A 316 4.60 -13.86 -13.62
C LYS A 316 4.82 -13.29 -12.23
N LEU A 317 6.07 -13.21 -11.82
CA LEU A 317 6.46 -12.73 -10.49
C LEU A 317 6.26 -11.23 -10.34
N LEU A 318 6.47 -10.46 -11.41
CA LEU A 318 6.26 -9.02 -11.42
C LEU A 318 4.79 -8.67 -11.16
N VAL A 319 3.85 -9.32 -11.85
CA VAL A 319 2.40 -9.11 -11.65
C VAL A 319 2.00 -9.37 -10.20
N LEU A 320 2.42 -10.50 -9.64
CA LEU A 320 2.08 -10.86 -8.26
C LEU A 320 2.82 -9.97 -7.24
N GLY A 321 4.09 -9.66 -7.52
CA GLY A 321 4.91 -8.81 -6.64
C GLY A 321 4.35 -7.41 -6.47
N VAL A 322 3.88 -6.76 -7.55
CA VAL A 322 3.35 -5.39 -7.44
C VAL A 322 1.83 -5.35 -7.23
N GLY A 323 1.10 -6.40 -7.63
CA GLY A 323 -0.36 -6.45 -7.51
C GLY A 323 -0.86 -6.87 -6.13
N ILE A 324 -0.28 -7.94 -5.55
CA ILE A 324 -0.72 -8.46 -4.24
C ILE A 324 -0.65 -7.40 -3.13
N PRO A 325 0.39 -6.55 -3.03
CA PRO A 325 0.44 -5.51 -2.00
C PRO A 325 -0.75 -4.56 -2.01
N ILE A 326 -1.32 -4.24 -3.18
CA ILE A 326 -2.51 -3.38 -3.29
C ILE A 326 -3.70 -4.04 -2.58
N VAL A 327 -3.93 -5.32 -2.85
CA VAL A 327 -5.03 -6.07 -2.25
C VAL A 327 -4.82 -6.27 -0.77
N PHE A 328 -3.59 -6.63 -0.39
CA PHE A 328 -3.22 -6.84 1.01
C PHE A 328 -3.37 -5.58 1.85
N GLN A 329 -2.97 -4.42 1.31
CA GLN A 329 -3.16 -3.13 1.95
C GLN A 329 -4.66 -2.82 2.15
N GLY A 330 -5.51 -3.14 1.17
CA GLY A 330 -6.95 -3.04 1.29
C GLY A 330 -7.50 -3.91 2.42
N PHE A 331 -7.12 -5.17 2.50
CA PHE A 331 -7.54 -6.08 3.57
C PHE A 331 -7.02 -5.68 4.95
N ILE A 332 -5.80 -5.15 5.03
CA ILE A 332 -5.28 -4.60 6.31
C ILE A 332 -6.15 -3.43 6.77
N ASN A 333 -6.47 -2.48 5.90
CA ASN A 333 -7.31 -1.33 6.25
C ASN A 333 -8.70 -1.78 6.74
N MET A 334 -9.32 -2.73 6.04
CA MET A 334 -10.59 -3.33 6.46
C MET A 334 -10.46 -4.06 7.80
N GLY A 335 -9.40 -4.85 8.00
CA GLY A 335 -9.12 -5.58 9.23
C GLY A 335 -8.89 -4.66 10.44
N VAL A 336 -8.21 -3.52 10.23
CA VAL A 336 -8.07 -2.45 11.25
C VAL A 336 -9.42 -1.84 11.58
N SER A 337 -10.24 -1.54 10.58
CA SER A 337 -11.55 -0.91 10.77
C SER A 337 -12.53 -1.78 11.57
N VAL A 338 -12.45 -3.12 11.43
CA VAL A 338 -13.27 -4.06 12.22
C VAL A 338 -12.61 -4.47 13.54
N GLY A 339 -11.37 -4.01 13.81
CA GLY A 339 -10.63 -4.30 15.05
C GLY A 339 -10.00 -5.69 15.10
N LEU A 340 -9.81 -6.35 13.95
CA LEU A 340 -9.05 -7.62 13.85
C LEU A 340 -7.52 -7.39 13.87
N LEU A 341 -7.08 -6.21 13.43
CA LEU A 341 -5.68 -5.83 13.36
C LEU A 341 -5.44 -4.52 14.12
N PRO A 342 -4.24 -4.30 14.68
CA PRO A 342 -3.88 -3.03 15.29
C PRO A 342 -3.86 -1.91 14.24
N VAL A 343 -3.99 -0.67 14.69
CA VAL A 343 -3.93 0.50 13.81
C VAL A 343 -2.55 0.60 13.17
N THR A 344 -2.49 0.46 11.84
CA THR A 344 -1.24 0.39 11.07
C THR A 344 -0.94 1.66 10.30
N GLY A 345 -1.90 2.58 10.15
CA GLY A 345 -1.75 3.76 9.30
C GLY A 345 -1.66 3.40 7.80
N GLN A 346 -2.32 2.32 7.38
CA GLN A 346 -2.38 1.92 5.97
C GLN A 346 -3.65 2.43 5.33
N ASN A 347 -3.49 3.19 4.27
CA ASN A 347 -4.59 3.74 3.50
C ASN A 347 -5.33 2.67 2.69
N LEU A 348 -6.64 2.83 2.50
CA LEU A 348 -7.39 2.02 1.55
C LEU A 348 -7.06 2.50 0.12
N PRO A 349 -6.52 1.63 -0.76
CA PRO A 349 -6.16 2.01 -2.14
C PRO A 349 -7.34 2.64 -2.88
N PHE A 350 -7.10 3.72 -3.61
CA PHE A 350 -8.07 4.58 -4.31
C PHE A 350 -8.98 5.46 -3.44
N PHE A 351 -9.27 5.10 -2.21
CA PHE A 351 -10.29 5.75 -1.38
C PHE A 351 -9.75 6.86 -0.48
N THR A 352 -8.47 7.15 -0.52
CA THR A 352 -7.86 8.18 0.32
C THR A 352 -7.49 9.42 -0.48
N THR A 353 -7.46 10.57 0.18
CA THR A 353 -7.08 11.86 -0.41
C THR A 353 -5.57 12.01 -0.61
N GLY A 354 -4.77 10.99 -0.26
CA GLY A 354 -3.31 11.00 -0.39
C GLY A 354 -2.85 10.80 -1.83
N GLY A 355 -2.46 11.87 -2.51
CA GLY A 355 -2.08 11.85 -3.93
C GLY A 355 -1.00 10.84 -4.28
N THR A 356 0.03 10.70 -3.45
CA THR A 356 1.12 9.71 -3.69
C THR A 356 0.65 8.27 -3.60
N SER A 357 -0.24 7.95 -2.67
CA SER A 357 -0.79 6.59 -2.53
C SER A 357 -1.55 6.18 -3.79
N ILE A 358 -2.38 7.08 -4.33
CA ILE A 358 -3.11 6.87 -5.59
C ILE A 358 -2.14 6.63 -6.74
N TRP A 359 -1.14 7.49 -6.91
CA TRP A 359 -0.20 7.39 -8.03
C TRP A 359 0.67 6.14 -7.96
N MET A 360 1.11 5.73 -6.76
CA MET A 360 1.85 4.48 -6.58
C MET A 360 0.99 3.27 -6.92
N THR A 361 -0.27 3.25 -6.49
CA THR A 361 -1.23 2.22 -6.89
C THR A 361 -1.43 2.19 -8.41
N CYS A 362 -1.55 3.36 -9.05
CA CYS A 362 -1.67 3.47 -10.51
C CYS A 362 -0.41 2.98 -11.23
N ILE A 363 0.80 3.28 -10.73
CA ILE A 363 2.05 2.75 -11.27
C ILE A 363 2.04 1.21 -11.22
N ALA A 364 1.71 0.63 -10.07
CA ALA A 364 1.67 -0.82 -9.90
C ALA A 364 0.66 -1.47 -10.86
N LEU A 365 -0.53 -0.90 -11.01
CA LEU A 365 -1.55 -1.39 -11.95
C LEU A 365 -1.15 -1.23 -13.41
N GLY A 366 -0.48 -0.12 -13.75
CA GLY A 366 0.10 0.09 -15.09
C GLY A 366 1.14 -0.98 -15.43
N ILE A 367 1.99 -1.37 -14.46
CA ILE A 367 2.96 -2.47 -14.62
C ILE A 367 2.25 -3.80 -14.86
N VAL A 368 1.20 -4.12 -14.09
CA VAL A 368 0.40 -5.34 -14.29
C VAL A 368 -0.22 -5.37 -15.68
N LEU A 369 -0.82 -4.25 -16.12
CA LEU A 369 -1.42 -4.13 -17.45
C LEU A 369 -0.38 -4.23 -18.56
N SER A 370 0.83 -3.71 -18.38
CA SER A 370 1.95 -3.86 -19.34
C SER A 370 2.32 -5.33 -19.58
N VAL A 371 2.31 -6.16 -18.53
CA VAL A 371 2.55 -7.60 -18.67
C VAL A 371 1.39 -8.25 -19.42
N SER A 372 0.15 -7.90 -19.08
CA SER A 372 -1.06 -8.44 -19.73
C SER A 372 -1.14 -8.07 -21.21
N ALA A 373 -0.80 -6.84 -21.58
CA ALA A 373 -0.83 -6.35 -22.96
C ALA A 373 0.08 -7.16 -23.91
N LYS A 374 1.24 -7.64 -23.42
CA LYS A 374 2.14 -8.47 -24.25
C LYS A 374 1.70 -9.91 -24.36
N THR A 375 0.96 -10.41 -23.39
CA THR A 375 0.45 -11.77 -23.42
C THR A 375 -0.63 -11.93 -24.51
N GLU A 376 -1.42 -10.89 -24.77
CA GLU A 376 -2.41 -10.88 -25.85
C GLU A 376 -1.76 -10.88 -27.26
N VAL A 377 -0.63 -10.18 -27.43
CA VAL A 377 0.08 -10.10 -28.72
C VAL A 377 0.79 -11.41 -29.09
N SER A 378 1.20 -12.22 -28.10
CA SER A 378 1.84 -13.52 -28.34
C SER A 378 0.86 -14.69 -28.48
N GLY A 379 -0.43 -14.48 -28.29
CA GLY A 379 -1.50 -15.46 -28.43
C GLY A 379 -2.35 -15.29 -29.70
N GLN A 380 -2.05 -14.30 -30.52
CA GLN A 380 -2.52 -14.12 -31.89
C GLN A 380 -1.45 -14.57 -32.89
#